data_7dd449c132650b1a718fa27e92267673
#
_entry.id   7dd449c132650b1a718fa27e92267673
#
_cell.length_a   1.000
_cell.length_b   1.000
_cell.length_c   1.000
_cell.angle_alpha   90.00
_cell.angle_beta   90.00
_cell.angle_gamma   90.00
#
_symmetry.space_group_name_H-M   'P 1'
#
loop_
_entity.id
_entity.type
_entity.pdbx_description
1 polymer ?
#
loop_
_entity_poly.entity_id
_entity_poly.type
_entity_poly.pdbx_seq_one_letter_code
_entity_poly.pdbx_strand_id
1 'polypeptide(L)'
;MEAKIRLKVACDKAAYDAQWRLLDGAVPEAVLHASVDVLQPPHYRDVVTERAIGGLCGYPCCGASLGGRSAGPRHRISLAEKRVYNVERLDEFCSRECARRSNAFAATVPATALFLRKGSEAAGAIAAVERIAATAAA
;
A
#
# COMPACT_ATOMS: atom_id res chain seq x y z
N MET A 1 -29.67 1.97 -8.46
CA MET A 1 -28.59 2.94 -8.70
C MET A 1 -27.99 3.50 -7.42
N GLU A 2 -28.80 3.99 -6.50
CA GLU A 2 -28.30 4.52 -5.23
C GLU A 2 -27.48 3.50 -4.41
N ALA A 3 -27.91 2.23 -4.38
CA ALA A 3 -27.21 1.19 -3.64
C ALA A 3 -25.80 0.95 -4.19
N LYS A 4 -25.63 0.99 -5.52
CA LYS A 4 -24.33 0.82 -6.15
C LYS A 4 -23.41 2.00 -5.89
N ILE A 5 -23.96 3.20 -5.88
CA ILE A 5 -23.20 4.43 -5.58
C ILE A 5 -22.73 4.40 -4.12
N ARG A 6 -23.61 4.02 -3.19
CA ARG A 6 -23.25 3.90 -1.79
C ARG A 6 -22.17 2.86 -1.55
N LEU A 7 -22.27 1.73 -2.24
CA LEU A 7 -21.27 0.68 -2.15
C LEU A 7 -19.90 1.18 -2.66
N LYS A 8 -19.90 1.86 -3.80
CA LYS A 8 -18.66 2.42 -4.33
C LYS A 8 -18.02 3.43 -3.39
N VAL A 9 -18.82 4.32 -2.81
CA VAL A 9 -18.33 5.32 -1.85
C VAL A 9 -17.77 4.62 -0.61
N ALA A 10 -18.46 3.60 -0.10
CA ALA A 10 -17.97 2.84 1.05
C ALA A 10 -16.66 2.11 0.74
N CYS A 11 -16.53 1.55 -0.46
CA CYS A 11 -15.31 0.88 -0.88
C CYS A 11 -14.15 1.85 -1.04
N ASP A 12 -14.41 3.00 -1.64
CA ASP A 12 -13.38 4.03 -1.80
C ASP A 12 -12.90 4.56 -0.45
N LYS A 13 -13.83 4.75 0.48
CA LYS A 13 -13.50 5.16 1.84
C LYS A 13 -12.68 4.08 2.55
N ALA A 14 -13.06 2.81 2.40
CA ALA A 14 -12.35 1.71 3.03
C ALA A 14 -10.91 1.61 2.53
N ALA A 15 -10.70 1.78 1.22
CA ALA A 15 -9.36 1.79 0.63
C ALA A 15 -8.55 2.97 1.18
N TYR A 16 -9.14 4.14 1.26
CA TYR A 16 -8.49 5.34 1.79
C TYR A 16 -8.10 5.16 3.26
N ASP A 17 -9.02 4.66 4.06
CA ASP A 17 -8.75 4.40 5.49
C ASP A 17 -7.65 3.35 5.67
N ALA A 18 -7.64 2.32 4.83
CA ALA A 18 -6.60 1.31 4.85
C ALA A 18 -5.23 1.92 4.49
N GLN A 19 -5.18 2.79 3.49
CA GLN A 19 -3.95 3.49 3.14
C GLN A 19 -3.41 4.29 4.32
N TRP A 20 -4.27 5.03 5.01
CA TRP A 20 -3.86 5.81 6.18
C TRP A 20 -3.28 4.93 7.29
N ARG A 21 -3.89 3.78 7.55
CA ARG A 21 -3.39 2.84 8.56
C ARG A 21 -1.99 2.34 8.23
N LEU A 22 -1.68 2.21 6.96
CA LEU A 22 -0.39 1.68 6.51
C LEU A 22 0.72 2.74 6.47
N LEU A 23 0.41 4.01 6.75
CA LEU A 23 1.39 5.09 6.70
C LEU A 23 2.20 5.26 7.98
N ASP A 24 1.73 4.74 9.10
CA ASP A 24 2.35 4.97 10.40
C ASP A 24 3.25 3.83 10.87
N GLY A 25 4.52 4.13 11.06
CA GLY A 25 5.47 3.26 11.73
C GLY A 25 5.52 1.82 11.20
N ALA A 26 5.68 0.87 12.11
CA ALA A 26 5.64 -0.55 11.78
C ALA A 26 4.22 -1.07 11.97
N VAL A 27 3.57 -1.42 10.87
CA VAL A 27 2.21 -1.93 10.87
C VAL A 27 2.24 -3.44 11.14
N PRO A 28 1.34 -3.96 12.00
CA PRO A 28 1.25 -5.41 12.19
C PRO A 28 0.96 -6.13 10.88
N GLU A 29 1.58 -7.29 10.69
CA GLU A 29 1.37 -8.08 9.46
C GLU A 29 -0.09 -8.43 9.23
N ALA A 30 -0.84 -8.71 10.30
CA ALA A 30 -2.26 -9.02 10.18
C ALA A 30 -3.05 -7.87 9.54
N VAL A 31 -2.72 -6.62 9.88
CA VAL A 31 -3.34 -5.44 9.30
C VAL A 31 -2.97 -5.30 7.83
N LEU A 32 -1.70 -5.51 7.50
CA LEU A 32 -1.26 -5.45 6.10
C LEU A 32 -1.96 -6.49 5.25
N HIS A 33 -1.98 -7.74 5.70
CA HIS A 33 -2.61 -8.82 4.93
C HIS A 33 -4.13 -8.64 4.81
N ALA A 34 -4.78 -8.14 5.86
CA ALA A 34 -6.22 -7.85 5.78
C ALA A 34 -6.51 -6.73 4.78
N SER A 35 -5.60 -5.77 4.65
CA SER A 35 -5.77 -4.64 3.74
C SER A 35 -5.81 -5.07 2.26
N VAL A 36 -5.26 -6.24 1.92
CA VAL A 36 -5.29 -6.75 0.55
C VAL A 36 -6.73 -6.88 0.03
N ASP A 37 -7.67 -7.11 0.93
CA ASP A 37 -9.07 -7.32 0.57
C ASP A 37 -9.79 -6.04 0.14
N VAL A 38 -9.23 -4.87 0.46
CA VAL A 38 -9.85 -3.58 0.13
C VAL A 38 -9.00 -2.70 -0.79
N LEU A 39 -7.74 -3.08 -1.03
CA LEU A 39 -6.82 -2.29 -1.84
C LEU A 39 -6.76 -2.76 -3.29
N GLN A 40 -6.35 -1.84 -4.17
CA GLN A 40 -5.91 -2.13 -5.52
C GLN A 40 -4.42 -1.79 -5.64
N PRO A 41 -3.72 -2.30 -6.67
CA PRO A 41 -2.28 -2.03 -6.83
C PRO A 41 -1.89 -0.55 -6.76
N PRO A 42 -2.60 0.40 -7.38
CA PRO A 42 -2.25 1.81 -7.25
C PRO A 42 -2.33 2.33 -5.81
N HIS A 43 -3.29 1.84 -5.02
CA HIS A 43 -3.42 2.24 -3.61
C HIS A 43 -2.18 1.85 -2.82
N TYR A 44 -1.70 0.64 -3.01
CA TYR A 44 -0.51 0.16 -2.31
C TYR A 44 0.74 0.90 -2.76
N ARG A 45 0.84 1.18 -4.05
CA ARG A 45 1.96 1.96 -4.59
C ARG A 45 2.02 3.34 -3.94
N ASP A 46 0.87 3.97 -3.78
CA ASP A 46 0.78 5.29 -3.13
C ASP A 46 1.24 5.22 -1.67
N VAL A 47 0.89 4.14 -0.96
CA VAL A 47 1.35 3.93 0.42
C VAL A 47 2.87 3.86 0.48
N VAL A 48 3.48 3.05 -0.38
CA VAL A 48 4.95 2.92 -0.42
C VAL A 48 5.61 4.27 -0.70
N THR A 49 5.10 4.99 -1.68
CA THR A 49 5.63 6.30 -2.06
C THR A 49 5.51 7.31 -0.92
N GLU A 50 4.35 7.39 -0.28
CA GLU A 50 4.12 8.32 0.82
C GLU A 50 4.98 8.01 2.05
N ARG A 51 5.15 6.73 2.38
CA ARG A 51 6.04 6.34 3.47
C ARG A 51 7.47 6.78 3.19
N ALA A 52 7.94 6.55 1.98
CA ALA A 52 9.29 6.94 1.58
C ALA A 52 9.49 8.45 1.60
N ILE A 53 8.51 9.21 1.13
CA ILE A 53 8.54 10.68 1.19
C ILE A 53 8.64 11.16 2.64
N GLY A 54 7.94 10.47 3.55
CA GLY A 54 7.99 10.79 4.98
C GLY A 54 9.23 10.28 5.70
N GLY A 55 10.15 9.62 4.99
CA GLY A 55 11.39 9.12 5.57
C GLY A 55 11.30 7.73 6.20
N LEU A 56 10.21 7.01 5.97
CA LEU A 56 10.03 5.64 6.45
C LEU A 56 10.27 4.63 5.33
N CYS A 57 10.75 3.43 5.71
CA CYS A 57 10.81 2.33 4.77
C CYS A 57 9.44 2.10 4.13
N GLY A 58 9.41 1.93 2.82
CA GLY A 58 8.16 1.77 2.08
C GLY A 58 7.38 0.51 2.43
N TYR A 59 8.05 -0.52 2.97
CA TYR A 59 7.35 -1.71 3.42
C TYR A 59 6.61 -1.42 4.72
N PRO A 60 5.26 -1.49 4.73
CA PRO A 60 4.49 -1.03 5.89
C PRO A 60 4.80 -1.75 7.21
N CYS A 61 5.22 -2.99 7.16
CA CYS A 61 5.57 -3.75 8.36
C CYS A 61 6.96 -3.41 8.92
N CYS A 62 7.72 -2.59 8.21
CA CYS A 62 9.04 -2.14 8.63
C CYS A 62 8.98 -0.69 9.10
N GLY A 63 9.35 -0.45 10.35
CA GLY A 63 9.37 0.91 10.92
C GLY A 63 10.70 1.62 10.78
N ALA A 64 11.63 1.09 9.99
CA ALA A 64 12.95 1.68 9.86
C ALA A 64 12.91 3.02 9.15
N SER A 65 13.74 3.95 9.61
CA SER A 65 13.92 5.24 8.96
C SER A 65 14.81 5.09 7.74
N LEU A 66 14.52 5.83 6.68
CA LEU A 66 15.38 5.91 5.52
C LEU A 66 16.57 6.86 5.74
N GLY A 67 16.59 7.56 6.87
CA GLY A 67 17.76 8.29 7.35
C GLY A 67 18.35 9.32 6.39
N GLY A 68 17.61 10.29 5.96
CA GLY A 68 18.14 11.32 5.09
C GLY A 68 18.36 10.89 3.63
N ARG A 69 18.02 9.67 3.29
CA ARG A 69 17.87 9.29 1.90
C ARG A 69 16.61 9.98 1.39
N SER A 70 16.72 11.30 1.28
CA SER A 70 15.66 12.02 0.64
C SER A 70 15.51 11.44 -0.76
N ALA A 71 14.31 11.50 -1.26
CA ALA A 71 14.01 11.14 -2.62
C ALA A 71 15.00 11.80 -3.56
N GLY A 72 16.05 11.09 -3.88
CA GLY A 72 16.90 11.44 -5.00
C GLY A 72 16.04 11.41 -6.26
N PRO A 73 16.63 11.76 -7.41
CA PRO A 73 15.87 11.72 -8.65
C PRO A 73 15.26 10.33 -8.82
N ARG A 74 13.94 10.31 -9.01
CA ARG A 74 13.19 9.07 -9.16
C ARG A 74 13.54 8.27 -10.39
N HIS A 75 14.28 8.90 -11.31
CA HIS A 75 14.71 8.28 -12.54
C HIS A 75 16.20 8.47 -12.74
N ARG A 76 16.85 7.42 -13.17
CA ARG A 76 18.24 7.50 -13.59
C ARG A 76 18.28 7.36 -15.12
N ILE A 77 18.96 8.29 -15.77
CA ILE A 77 19.16 8.23 -17.21
C ILE A 77 20.46 7.50 -17.48
N SER A 78 20.40 6.41 -18.23
CA SER A 78 21.60 5.72 -18.70
C SER A 78 21.95 6.26 -20.08
N LEU A 79 23.06 6.95 -20.17
CA LEU A 79 23.54 7.48 -21.44
C LEU A 79 23.94 6.37 -22.42
N ALA A 80 24.43 5.25 -21.89
CA ALA A 80 24.82 4.11 -22.70
C ALA A 80 23.67 3.42 -23.39
N GLU A 81 22.54 3.31 -22.68
CA GLU A 81 21.35 2.61 -23.17
C GLU A 81 20.27 3.56 -23.65
N LYS A 82 20.44 4.86 -23.44
CA LYS A 82 19.45 5.89 -23.76
C LYS A 82 18.08 5.59 -23.17
N ARG A 83 18.07 5.05 -21.94
CA ARG A 83 16.87 4.70 -21.21
C ARG A 83 16.76 5.48 -19.93
N VAL A 84 15.52 5.73 -19.52
CA VAL A 84 15.22 6.25 -18.20
C VAL A 84 14.85 5.06 -17.34
N TYR A 85 15.62 4.82 -16.27
CA TYR A 85 15.32 3.76 -15.32
C TYR A 85 14.60 4.34 -14.12
N ASN A 86 13.57 3.65 -13.70
CA ASN A 86 12.90 3.98 -12.46
C ASN A 86 13.69 3.36 -11.30
N VAL A 87 14.44 4.18 -10.56
CA VAL A 87 15.22 3.76 -9.40
C VAL A 87 14.43 3.87 -8.08
N GLU A 88 13.20 4.36 -8.13
CA GLU A 88 12.35 4.53 -6.96
C GLU A 88 12.29 3.31 -6.07
N ARG A 89 12.18 2.14 -6.69
CA ARG A 89 11.90 0.90 -5.96
C ARG A 89 12.96 0.53 -4.94
N LEU A 90 14.21 0.94 -5.14
CA LEU A 90 15.27 0.68 -4.17
C LEU A 90 15.40 1.81 -3.16
N ASP A 91 15.16 3.03 -3.60
CA ASP A 91 15.27 4.22 -2.74
C ASP A 91 14.13 4.30 -1.73
N GLU A 92 13.01 3.65 -2.01
CA GLU A 92 11.84 3.66 -1.14
C GLU A 92 11.94 2.68 0.04
N PHE A 93 12.97 1.85 0.08
CA PHE A 93 13.09 0.80 1.10
C PHE A 93 14.41 0.89 1.83
N CYS A 94 14.42 0.44 3.09
CA CYS A 94 15.65 0.43 3.89
C CYS A 94 16.61 -0.68 3.49
N SER A 95 16.14 -1.72 2.79
CA SER A 95 16.93 -2.84 2.36
C SER A 95 16.28 -3.55 1.18
N ARG A 96 17.06 -4.40 0.51
CA ARG A 96 16.53 -5.23 -0.59
C ARG A 96 15.50 -6.22 -0.10
N GLU A 97 15.66 -6.70 1.13
CA GLU A 97 14.70 -7.63 1.72
C GLU A 97 13.33 -6.99 1.88
N CYS A 98 13.28 -5.74 2.34
CA CYS A 98 12.01 -5.01 2.43
C CYS A 98 11.42 -4.77 1.06
N ALA A 99 12.24 -4.41 0.06
CA ALA A 99 11.78 -4.24 -1.31
C ALA A 99 11.17 -5.54 -1.84
N ARG A 100 11.81 -6.67 -1.59
CA ARG A 100 11.33 -7.98 -2.03
C ARG A 100 10.02 -8.35 -1.37
N ARG A 101 9.91 -8.14 -0.06
CA ARG A 101 8.67 -8.42 0.70
C ARG A 101 7.53 -7.55 0.23
N SER A 102 7.81 -6.28 0.02
CA SER A 102 6.81 -5.33 -0.45
C SER A 102 6.31 -5.70 -1.85
N ASN A 103 7.22 -6.06 -2.75
CA ASN A 103 6.85 -6.47 -4.10
C ASN A 103 6.05 -7.77 -4.09
N ALA A 104 6.40 -8.71 -3.22
CA ALA A 104 5.65 -9.95 -3.07
C ALA A 104 4.23 -9.68 -2.57
N PHE A 105 4.08 -8.79 -1.61
CA PHE A 105 2.75 -8.38 -1.13
C PHE A 105 1.97 -7.69 -2.24
N ALA A 106 2.58 -6.75 -2.96
CA ALA A 106 1.95 -6.02 -4.05
C ALA A 106 1.40 -6.96 -5.13
N ALA A 107 2.10 -8.05 -5.39
CA ALA A 107 1.67 -9.05 -6.36
C ALA A 107 0.39 -9.78 -5.94
N THR A 108 0.05 -9.78 -4.65
CA THR A 108 -1.17 -10.41 -4.15
C THR A 108 -2.38 -9.48 -4.19
N VAL A 109 -2.16 -8.18 -4.41
CA VAL A 109 -3.25 -7.20 -4.42
C VAL A 109 -4.02 -7.30 -5.73
N PRO A 110 -5.35 -7.58 -5.68
CA PRO A 110 -6.13 -7.73 -6.90
C PRO A 110 -6.32 -6.41 -7.63
N ALA A 111 -6.27 -6.45 -8.95
CA ALA A 111 -6.50 -5.28 -9.78
C ALA A 111 -7.97 -4.87 -9.82
N THR A 112 -8.89 -5.81 -9.57
CA THR A 112 -10.32 -5.54 -9.62
C THR A 112 -10.74 -4.60 -8.48
N ALA A 113 -11.48 -3.56 -8.81
CA ALA A 113 -12.01 -2.64 -7.82
C ALA A 113 -12.91 -3.38 -6.82
N LEU A 114 -12.83 -3.01 -5.55
CA LEU A 114 -13.56 -3.71 -4.49
C LEU A 114 -15.07 -3.78 -4.76
N PHE A 115 -15.67 -2.69 -5.23
CA PHE A 115 -17.10 -2.64 -5.48
C PHE A 115 -17.53 -3.54 -6.64
N LEU A 116 -16.59 -3.98 -7.48
CA LEU A 116 -16.83 -4.90 -8.59
C LEU A 116 -16.58 -6.35 -8.20
N ARG A 117 -15.99 -6.59 -7.04
CA ARG A 117 -15.83 -7.94 -6.51
C ARG A 117 -17.21 -8.42 -6.07
N LYS A 118 -17.40 -9.72 -6.02
CA LYS A 118 -18.72 -10.31 -5.75
C LYS A 118 -19.40 -9.67 -4.55
N GLY A 119 -20.64 -9.24 -4.75
CA GLY A 119 -21.43 -8.33 -3.93
C GLY A 119 -21.28 -8.38 -2.41
N SER A 120 -21.49 -9.53 -1.77
CA SER A 120 -21.39 -9.65 -0.32
C SER A 120 -19.95 -9.59 0.22
N GLU A 121 -18.98 -9.81 -0.64
CA GLU A 121 -17.58 -9.86 -0.22
C GLU A 121 -17.04 -8.48 0.16
N ALA A 122 -17.52 -7.43 -0.49
CA ALA A 122 -17.05 -6.08 -0.21
C ALA A 122 -17.35 -5.65 1.24
N ALA A 123 -18.59 -5.82 1.68
CA ALA A 123 -18.97 -5.46 3.05
C ALA A 123 -18.23 -6.31 4.08
N GLY A 124 -18.08 -7.60 3.81
CA GLY A 124 -17.34 -8.51 4.69
C GLY A 124 -15.87 -8.15 4.78
N ALA A 125 -15.26 -7.81 3.66
CA ALA A 125 -13.85 -7.41 3.62
C ALA A 125 -13.63 -6.11 4.42
N ILE A 126 -14.49 -5.13 4.25
CA ILE A 126 -14.41 -3.86 4.98
C ILE A 126 -14.50 -4.11 6.48
N ALA A 127 -15.50 -4.89 6.91
CA ALA A 127 -15.71 -5.20 8.33
C ALA A 127 -14.52 -5.97 8.91
N ALA A 128 -13.96 -6.90 8.16
CA ALA A 128 -12.80 -7.68 8.60
C ALA A 128 -11.58 -6.80 8.81
N VAL A 129 -11.29 -5.90 7.88
CA VAL A 129 -10.16 -4.97 7.99
C VAL A 129 -10.33 -4.06 9.21
N GLU A 130 -11.52 -3.50 9.40
CA GLU A 130 -11.79 -2.62 10.53
C GLU A 130 -11.63 -3.36 11.87
N ARG A 131 -12.08 -4.59 11.96
CA ARG A 131 -11.97 -5.40 13.16
C ARG A 131 -10.52 -5.70 13.50
N ILE A 132 -9.72 -6.10 12.50
CA ILE A 132 -8.31 -6.41 12.71
C ILE A 132 -7.54 -5.14 13.07
N ALA A 133 -7.82 -4.02 12.42
CA ALA A 133 -7.19 -2.75 12.71
C ALA A 133 -7.51 -2.28 14.13
N ALA A 134 -8.74 -2.43 14.58
CA ALA A 134 -9.16 -2.07 15.94
C ALA A 134 -8.43 -2.94 16.98
N THR A 135 -8.30 -4.24 16.72
CA THR A 135 -7.59 -5.16 17.61
C THR A 135 -6.11 -4.83 17.68
N ALA A 136 -5.49 -4.50 16.55
CA ALA A 136 -4.08 -4.14 16.50
C ALA A 136 -3.79 -2.80 17.17
N ALA A 137 -4.74 -1.87 17.15
CA ALA A 137 -4.61 -0.56 17.80
C ALA A 137 -4.74 -0.65 19.34
N ALA A 138 -5.37 -1.69 19.83
CA ALA A 138 -5.47 -1.93 21.26
C ALA A 138 -4.22 -2.58 21.82
#